data_7808c95c6d43fa894d6baf60542ce872
#
_entry.id   7808c95c6d43fa894d6baf60542ce872
#
_cell.length_a   1.000
_cell.length_b   1.000
_cell.length_c   1.000
_cell.angle_alpha   90.00
_cell.angle_beta   90.00
_cell.angle_gamma   90.00
#
_symmetry.space_group_name_H-M   'P 1'
#
loop_
_entity.id
_entity.type
_entity.pdbx_description
1 polymer ?
#
loop_
_entity_poly.entity_id
_entity_poly.type
_entity_poly.pdbx_seq_one_letter_code
_entity_poly.pdbx_strand_id
1 'polypeptide(L)'
;VGMLVPFVHMKSVSKTNKSKIHTETFYSTSDKNGSDRAKIVSDNQEALDLRLDMIRKAKKEIIISTFDIREGNSSDDIFSELLKASRRGVKVKILVDGLYGTIHMSGKDIFAAVGSEPNVEIRFYNTPNLLKPWTINGCLHDKYIVADHKYLLMGGRNMFDYFLGTHKGKSKGIDREILIVNQGSKDQGAVGQIRRYFQKVWNLEVCKTKFSTCSKNKKEKEVKRLLSHAEKVKVPDYDYQKITVPTKKTTLVTNPTTIYGKEPVVFETLKQLMLQAKSKVIIHTPYAVFSKEMYEGIAQVKQQVPNTTMILNSIASGDNICASADYQKNRSKILGTGVSLYEYMGRHSTHGKSLIIDDDIAVVGSYNFDCRSTYVDTETMLVVQGKEITKQL
;
A
#
# COMPACT_ATOMS: atom_id res chain seq x y z
N VAL A 1 6.04 -9.88 26.70
CA VAL A 1 5.70 -8.54 27.25
C VAL A 1 6.23 -7.45 26.34
N GLY A 2 7.53 -7.42 25.97
CA GLY A 2 8.13 -6.36 25.14
C GLY A 2 7.44 -6.11 23.79
N MET A 3 6.91 -7.14 23.12
CA MET A 3 6.20 -7.02 21.85
C MET A 3 4.83 -6.34 21.97
N LEU A 4 4.23 -6.29 23.16
CA LEU A 4 2.91 -5.68 23.38
C LEU A 4 2.99 -4.19 23.76
N VAL A 5 4.19 -3.69 24.07
CA VAL A 5 4.38 -2.30 24.52
C VAL A 5 3.74 -1.24 23.62
N PRO A 6 3.80 -1.33 22.27
CA PRO A 6 3.16 -0.34 21.40
C PRO A 6 1.63 -0.27 21.54
N PHE A 7 0.99 -1.33 22.06
CA PHE A 7 -0.46 -1.44 22.20
C PHE A 7 -0.95 -1.13 23.63
N VAL A 8 -0.05 -1.00 24.58
CA VAL A 8 -0.41 -0.70 26.00
C VAL A 8 -0.86 0.75 26.17
N HIS A 9 -0.28 1.67 25.40
CA HIS A 9 -0.60 3.09 25.41
C HIS A 9 -0.93 3.57 24.00
N MET A 10 -2.12 3.22 23.50
CA MET A 10 -2.61 3.75 22.22
C MET A 10 -2.83 5.25 22.35
N LYS A 11 -2.19 6.02 21.49
CA LYS A 11 -2.26 7.49 21.51
C LYS A 11 -3.52 7.95 20.81
N SER A 12 -4.21 8.94 21.37
CA SER A 12 -5.21 9.71 20.62
C SER A 12 -4.50 10.77 19.77
N VAL A 13 -5.17 11.25 18.73
CA VAL A 13 -4.66 12.35 17.90
C VAL A 13 -4.61 13.62 18.75
N SER A 14 -3.44 14.26 18.81
CA SER A 14 -3.24 15.51 19.52
C SER A 14 -4.09 16.64 18.93
N LYS A 15 -4.43 17.66 19.74
CA LYS A 15 -5.13 18.87 19.25
C LYS A 15 -4.41 19.50 18.06
N THR A 16 -3.06 19.55 18.10
CA THR A 16 -2.23 20.09 17.02
C THR A 16 -2.35 19.29 15.73
N ASN A 17 -2.45 17.96 15.77
CA ASN A 17 -2.62 17.16 14.56
C ASN A 17 -4.09 17.17 14.08
N LYS A 18 -5.06 17.22 15.00
CA LYS A 18 -6.48 17.44 14.62
C LYS A 18 -6.69 18.76 13.88
N SER A 19 -6.08 19.85 14.35
CA SER A 19 -6.21 21.16 13.69
C SER A 19 -5.55 21.25 12.32
N LYS A 20 -4.75 20.24 11.92
CA LYS A 20 -4.18 20.13 10.56
C LYS A 20 -5.04 19.33 9.60
N ILE A 21 -6.10 18.68 10.09
CA ILE A 21 -7.01 17.91 9.24
C ILE A 21 -8.07 18.88 8.71
N HIS A 22 -7.89 19.30 7.47
CA HIS A 22 -8.77 20.19 6.74
C HIS A 22 -9.49 19.41 5.65
N THR A 23 -10.71 18.93 5.94
CA THR A 23 -11.44 18.04 5.01
C THR A 23 -11.78 18.71 3.69
N GLU A 24 -11.93 20.03 3.66
CA GLU A 24 -12.10 20.83 2.46
C GLU A 24 -10.93 20.73 1.48
N THR A 25 -9.73 20.41 2.01
CA THR A 25 -8.53 20.24 1.16
C THR A 25 -8.56 18.98 0.31
N PHE A 26 -9.46 18.05 0.55
CA PHE A 26 -9.66 16.85 -0.28
C PHE A 26 -10.54 17.12 -1.50
N TYR A 27 -11.22 18.23 -1.54
CA TYR A 27 -12.08 18.65 -2.64
C TYR A 27 -11.41 19.73 -3.48
N SER A 28 -11.64 19.67 -4.79
CA SER A 28 -11.23 20.74 -5.71
C SER A 28 -12.15 21.95 -5.53
N THR A 29 -11.57 23.12 -5.53
CA THR A 29 -12.29 24.39 -5.57
C THR A 29 -12.67 24.81 -7.01
N SER A 30 -12.23 24.03 -8.01
CA SER A 30 -12.46 24.28 -9.43
C SER A 30 -13.26 23.13 -10.06
N ASP A 31 -14.10 23.45 -11.02
CA ASP A 31 -14.81 22.45 -11.84
C ASP A 31 -13.89 21.76 -12.86
N LYS A 32 -12.70 22.29 -13.10
CA LYS A 32 -11.71 21.70 -14.02
C LYS A 32 -11.09 20.43 -13.43
N ASN A 33 -10.68 19.55 -14.30
CA ASN A 33 -9.90 18.38 -13.92
C ASN A 33 -8.53 18.80 -13.38
N GLY A 34 -8.04 18.03 -12.41
CA GLY A 34 -6.69 18.15 -11.86
C GLY A 34 -5.63 17.60 -12.80
N SER A 35 -4.39 17.52 -12.31
CA SER A 35 -3.25 17.01 -13.07
C SER A 35 -3.17 15.50 -13.18
N ASP A 36 -3.96 14.77 -12.41
CA ASP A 36 -3.88 13.32 -12.33
C ASP A 36 -5.04 12.65 -13.07
N ARG A 37 -4.72 11.57 -13.75
CA ARG A 37 -5.69 10.58 -14.23
C ARG A 37 -5.54 9.30 -13.42
N ALA A 38 -6.62 8.56 -13.25
CA ALA A 38 -6.64 7.39 -12.38
C ALA A 38 -7.35 6.19 -13.00
N LYS A 39 -7.03 4.96 -12.51
CA LYS A 39 -7.72 3.71 -12.78
C LYS A 39 -7.67 2.82 -11.54
N ILE A 40 -8.78 2.16 -11.20
CA ILE A 40 -8.78 1.09 -10.20
C ILE A 40 -8.26 -0.20 -10.85
N VAL A 41 -7.35 -0.89 -10.16
CA VAL A 41 -6.73 -2.14 -10.60
C VAL A 41 -7.09 -3.25 -9.62
N SER A 42 -8.00 -4.12 -10.03
CA SER A 42 -8.49 -5.24 -9.21
C SER A 42 -7.94 -6.59 -9.67
N ASP A 43 -7.61 -6.73 -10.94
CA ASP A 43 -7.06 -7.97 -11.51
C ASP A 43 -5.58 -8.15 -11.16
N ASN A 44 -5.18 -9.37 -10.77
CA ASN A 44 -3.82 -9.67 -10.34
C ASN A 44 -2.82 -9.72 -11.49
N GLN A 45 -3.28 -10.13 -12.70
CA GLN A 45 -2.41 -10.13 -13.89
C GLN A 45 -2.18 -8.69 -14.36
N GLU A 46 -3.23 -7.89 -14.45
CA GLU A 46 -3.10 -6.47 -14.79
C GLU A 46 -2.20 -5.73 -13.79
N ALA A 47 -2.29 -6.06 -12.50
CA ALA A 47 -1.43 -5.47 -11.47
C ALA A 47 0.05 -5.80 -11.68
N LEU A 48 0.39 -7.02 -12.14
CA LEU A 48 1.75 -7.39 -12.53
C LEU A 48 2.17 -6.69 -13.82
N ASP A 49 1.34 -6.76 -14.86
CA ASP A 49 1.62 -6.20 -16.18
C ASP A 49 1.90 -4.70 -16.12
N LEU A 50 1.09 -3.95 -15.37
CA LEU A 50 1.30 -2.51 -15.15
C LEU A 50 2.65 -2.22 -14.47
N ARG A 51 3.04 -3.02 -13.47
CA ARG A 51 4.37 -2.87 -12.84
C ARG A 51 5.49 -3.06 -13.86
N LEU A 52 5.40 -4.11 -14.66
CA LEU A 52 6.41 -4.44 -15.66
C LEU A 52 6.49 -3.36 -16.76
N ASP A 53 5.33 -2.89 -17.23
CA ASP A 53 5.28 -1.80 -18.23
C ASP A 53 5.83 -0.48 -17.67
N MET A 54 5.47 -0.12 -16.43
CA MET A 54 6.03 1.05 -15.75
C MET A 54 7.56 0.96 -15.63
N ILE A 55 8.12 -0.21 -15.27
CA ILE A 55 9.55 -0.45 -15.17
C ILE A 55 10.23 -0.32 -16.54
N ARG A 56 9.63 -0.86 -17.60
CA ARG A 56 10.14 -0.75 -18.98
C ARG A 56 10.15 0.68 -19.49
N LYS A 57 9.09 1.45 -19.17
CA LYS A 57 8.94 2.86 -19.59
C LYS A 57 9.78 3.84 -18.78
N ALA A 58 10.25 3.45 -17.60
CA ALA A 58 11.08 4.30 -16.75
C ALA A 58 12.39 4.71 -17.43
N LYS A 59 12.72 6.02 -17.34
CA LYS A 59 13.90 6.62 -17.95
C LYS A 59 14.92 7.17 -16.94
N LYS A 60 14.48 7.48 -15.71
CA LYS A 60 15.29 8.14 -14.68
C LYS A 60 15.34 7.40 -13.36
N GLU A 61 14.18 7.08 -12.79
CA GLU A 61 14.09 6.50 -11.45
C GLU A 61 12.88 5.58 -11.30
N ILE A 62 13.09 4.49 -10.58
CA ILE A 62 12.04 3.61 -10.07
C ILE A 62 12.14 3.59 -8.56
N ILE A 63 11.02 3.81 -7.90
CA ILE A 63 10.85 3.69 -6.44
C ILE A 63 9.88 2.56 -6.16
N ILE A 64 10.25 1.65 -5.28
CA ILE A 64 9.38 0.60 -4.75
C ILE A 64 9.40 0.70 -3.24
N SER A 65 8.22 0.77 -2.61
CA SER A 65 8.04 0.59 -1.18
C SER A 65 7.03 -0.52 -0.96
N THR A 66 7.37 -1.52 -0.16
CA THR A 66 6.48 -2.67 0.05
C THR A 66 6.75 -3.36 1.38
N PHE A 67 5.70 -3.97 1.94
CA PHE A 67 5.80 -4.71 3.19
C PHE A 67 6.51 -6.06 3.01
N ASP A 68 6.21 -6.79 1.94
CA ASP A 68 6.72 -8.16 1.76
C ASP A 68 7.05 -8.44 0.30
N ILE A 69 8.26 -8.98 0.08
CA ILE A 69 8.73 -9.52 -1.20
C ILE A 69 9.19 -10.97 -0.96
N ARG A 70 8.74 -11.88 -1.80
CA ARG A 70 9.16 -13.29 -1.75
C ARG A 70 9.63 -13.77 -3.10
N GLU A 71 10.56 -14.74 -3.11
CA GLU A 71 10.90 -15.44 -4.34
C GLU A 71 9.68 -16.11 -4.96
N GLY A 72 9.59 -16.05 -6.28
CA GLY A 72 8.50 -16.61 -7.06
C GLY A 72 8.50 -16.07 -8.48
N ASN A 73 7.50 -16.47 -9.27
CA ASN A 73 7.42 -16.08 -10.67
C ASN A 73 7.27 -14.56 -10.84
N SER A 74 6.39 -13.93 -10.04
CA SER A 74 6.20 -12.48 -10.09
C SER A 74 7.45 -11.69 -9.68
N SER A 75 8.25 -12.22 -8.75
CA SER A 75 9.54 -11.63 -8.39
C SER A 75 10.57 -11.82 -9.50
N ASP A 76 10.62 -12.97 -10.15
CA ASP A 76 11.49 -13.19 -11.31
C ASP A 76 11.15 -12.22 -12.44
N ASP A 77 9.86 -12.02 -12.74
CA ASP A 77 9.40 -11.05 -13.74
C ASP A 77 9.85 -9.64 -13.39
N ILE A 78 9.54 -9.19 -12.15
CA ILE A 78 9.84 -7.82 -11.71
C ILE A 78 11.34 -7.57 -11.62
N PHE A 79 12.10 -8.45 -10.96
CA PHE A 79 13.55 -8.26 -10.76
C PHE A 79 14.35 -8.41 -12.05
N SER A 80 13.88 -9.19 -13.02
CA SER A 80 14.48 -9.25 -14.36
C SER A 80 14.32 -7.93 -15.12
N GLU A 81 13.16 -7.30 -15.06
CA GLU A 81 12.93 -5.99 -15.66
C GLU A 81 13.62 -4.85 -14.89
N LEU A 82 13.72 -4.92 -13.55
CA LEU A 82 14.51 -3.97 -12.75
C LEU A 82 16.00 -4.06 -13.10
N LEU A 83 16.54 -5.27 -13.31
CA LEU A 83 17.91 -5.49 -13.76
C LEU A 83 18.15 -4.83 -15.13
N LYS A 84 17.23 -5.01 -16.10
CA LYS A 84 17.31 -4.33 -17.41
C LYS A 84 17.22 -2.82 -17.28
N ALA A 85 16.33 -2.31 -16.40
CA ALA A 85 16.19 -0.89 -16.16
C ALA A 85 17.48 -0.27 -15.56
N SER A 86 18.07 -0.92 -14.54
CA SER A 86 19.33 -0.46 -13.94
C SER A 86 20.47 -0.39 -14.95
N ARG A 87 20.54 -1.33 -15.89
CA ARG A 87 21.53 -1.36 -16.97
C ARG A 87 21.29 -0.31 -18.06
N ARG A 88 20.06 0.19 -18.18
CA ARG A 88 19.76 1.39 -18.99
C ARG A 88 20.12 2.69 -18.27
N GLY A 89 20.66 2.64 -17.05
CA GLY A 89 21.03 3.80 -16.24
C GLY A 89 19.90 4.34 -15.34
N VAL A 90 18.77 3.63 -15.26
CA VAL A 90 17.65 4.00 -14.37
C VAL A 90 18.04 3.70 -12.92
N LYS A 91 17.87 4.69 -12.04
CA LYS A 91 18.10 4.53 -10.60
C LYS A 91 16.94 3.77 -9.97
N VAL A 92 17.22 2.67 -9.27
CA VAL A 92 16.23 1.81 -8.61
C VAL A 92 16.40 1.88 -7.10
N LYS A 93 15.37 2.31 -6.39
CA LYS A 93 15.32 2.34 -4.93
C LYS A 93 14.20 1.43 -4.44
N ILE A 94 14.54 0.46 -3.61
CA ILE A 94 13.58 -0.50 -3.04
C ILE A 94 13.64 -0.41 -1.53
N LEU A 95 12.51 -0.10 -0.89
CA LEU A 95 12.35 -0.09 0.55
C LEU A 95 11.40 -1.22 0.96
N VAL A 96 11.85 -2.08 1.85
CA VAL A 96 11.09 -3.23 2.32
C VAL A 96 11.03 -3.22 3.84
N ASP A 97 9.96 -3.74 4.42
CA ASP A 97 9.88 -3.96 5.86
C ASP A 97 11.07 -4.82 6.36
N GLY A 98 11.65 -4.43 7.48
CA GLY A 98 12.89 -5.04 7.95
C GLY A 98 12.71 -6.46 8.50
N LEU A 99 11.57 -6.77 9.13
CA LEU A 99 11.29 -8.11 9.61
C LEU A 99 11.01 -9.06 8.43
N TYR A 100 10.09 -8.68 7.54
CA TYR A 100 9.71 -9.50 6.39
C TYR A 100 10.84 -9.61 5.36
N GLY A 101 11.58 -8.53 5.12
CA GLY A 101 12.79 -8.58 4.29
C GLY A 101 13.86 -9.51 4.85
N THR A 102 14.04 -9.53 6.18
CA THR A 102 14.98 -10.46 6.83
C THR A 102 14.52 -11.91 6.67
N ILE A 103 13.23 -12.20 6.80
CA ILE A 103 12.69 -13.57 6.71
C ILE A 103 12.68 -14.07 5.26
N HIS A 104 12.25 -13.26 4.30
CA HIS A 104 11.92 -13.71 2.96
C HIS A 104 12.98 -13.39 1.89
N MET A 105 13.82 -12.37 2.13
CA MET A 105 14.82 -11.93 1.15
C MET A 105 16.25 -12.28 1.53
N SER A 106 16.58 -12.34 2.84
CA SER A 106 17.96 -12.64 3.26
C SER A 106 18.39 -14.03 2.81
N GLY A 107 19.62 -14.14 2.32
CA GLY A 107 20.19 -15.40 1.81
C GLY A 107 19.72 -15.80 0.41
N LYS A 108 18.88 -14.99 -0.26
CA LYS A 108 18.38 -15.29 -1.59
C LYS A 108 19.22 -14.60 -2.67
N ASP A 109 19.70 -15.40 -3.64
CA ASP A 109 20.66 -14.96 -4.65
C ASP A 109 20.06 -13.88 -5.60
N ILE A 110 18.77 -13.94 -5.91
CA ILE A 110 18.09 -12.95 -6.76
C ILE A 110 18.20 -11.52 -6.20
N PHE A 111 17.94 -11.34 -4.90
CA PHE A 111 17.97 -10.02 -4.28
C PHE A 111 19.41 -9.51 -4.10
N ALA A 112 20.35 -10.43 -3.79
CA ALA A 112 21.77 -10.10 -3.69
C ALA A 112 22.36 -9.72 -5.06
N ALA A 113 22.03 -10.45 -6.11
CA ALA A 113 22.51 -10.17 -7.46
C ALA A 113 22.04 -8.82 -7.98
N VAL A 114 20.74 -8.54 -7.89
CA VAL A 114 20.16 -7.27 -8.37
C VAL A 114 20.52 -6.11 -7.45
N GLY A 115 20.50 -6.30 -6.12
CA GLY A 115 20.86 -5.26 -5.15
C GLY A 115 22.32 -4.81 -5.20
N SER A 116 23.22 -5.64 -5.77
CA SER A 116 24.62 -5.31 -6.00
C SER A 116 24.89 -4.61 -7.35
N GLU A 117 23.88 -4.36 -8.18
CA GLU A 117 24.04 -3.57 -9.42
C GLU A 117 24.24 -2.09 -9.10
N PRO A 118 25.06 -1.35 -9.88
CA PRO A 118 25.48 0.03 -9.54
C PRO A 118 24.35 1.05 -9.34
N ASN A 119 23.24 0.86 -10.05
CA ASN A 119 22.09 1.77 -10.00
C ASN A 119 20.93 1.26 -9.13
N VAL A 120 21.15 0.21 -8.32
CA VAL A 120 20.13 -0.38 -7.44
C VAL A 120 20.52 -0.21 -5.98
N GLU A 121 19.60 0.27 -5.18
CA GLU A 121 19.74 0.31 -3.73
C GLU A 121 18.51 -0.28 -3.07
N ILE A 122 18.72 -1.33 -2.24
CA ILE A 122 17.69 -1.97 -1.43
C ILE A 122 17.94 -1.60 0.03
N ARG A 123 16.94 -1.07 0.71
CA ARG A 123 16.97 -0.81 2.15
C ARG A 123 15.89 -1.57 2.88
N PHE A 124 16.21 -1.98 4.12
CA PHE A 124 15.24 -2.51 5.06
C PHE A 124 14.89 -1.46 6.10
N TYR A 125 13.58 -1.25 6.30
CA TYR A 125 13.04 -0.37 7.33
C TYR A 125 12.94 -1.13 8.66
N ASN A 126 13.59 -0.65 9.72
CA ASN A 126 13.49 -1.19 11.07
C ASN A 126 13.75 -2.71 11.16
N THR A 127 14.96 -3.14 10.82
CA THR A 127 15.36 -4.55 10.99
C THR A 127 15.26 -4.98 12.46
N PRO A 128 14.87 -6.25 12.75
CA PRO A 128 14.78 -6.76 14.11
C PRO A 128 16.05 -6.50 14.92
N ASN A 129 15.88 -5.97 16.13
CA ASN A 129 16.94 -5.67 17.08
C ASN A 129 16.65 -6.38 18.40
N LEU A 130 17.48 -7.36 18.76
CA LEU A 130 17.32 -8.15 19.99
C LEU A 130 17.48 -7.30 21.27
N LEU A 131 18.22 -6.19 21.19
CA LEU A 131 18.39 -5.25 22.31
C LEU A 131 17.19 -4.31 22.47
N LYS A 132 16.34 -4.18 21.46
CA LYS A 132 15.14 -3.32 21.45
C LYS A 132 13.92 -4.10 20.92
N PRO A 133 13.52 -5.21 21.57
CA PRO A 133 12.49 -6.10 21.04
C PRO A 133 11.11 -5.42 20.90
N TRP A 134 10.86 -4.34 21.63
CA TRP A 134 9.62 -3.55 21.53
C TRP A 134 9.48 -2.80 20.21
N THR A 135 10.56 -2.64 19.43
CA THR A 135 10.51 -1.95 18.13
C THR A 135 10.07 -2.87 16.98
N ILE A 136 10.03 -4.19 17.19
CA ILE A 136 9.75 -5.18 16.13
C ILE A 136 8.38 -4.98 15.44
N ASN A 137 7.43 -4.37 16.16
CA ASN A 137 6.10 -4.11 15.62
C ASN A 137 6.02 -2.87 14.71
N GLY A 138 6.98 -1.97 14.76
CA GLY A 138 7.01 -0.78 13.90
C GLY A 138 7.37 -1.15 12.46
N CYS A 139 6.37 -1.58 11.68
CA CYS A 139 6.58 -2.08 10.32
C CYS A 139 6.37 -1.00 9.26
N LEU A 140 7.03 -1.21 8.12
CA LEU A 140 6.72 -0.52 6.87
C LEU A 140 5.56 -1.27 6.19
N HIS A 141 4.36 -0.69 6.21
CA HIS A 141 3.19 -1.34 5.61
C HIS A 141 2.74 -0.70 4.29
N ASP A 142 3.46 0.29 3.82
CA ASP A 142 3.24 0.95 2.52
C ASP A 142 3.44 -0.04 1.36
N LYS A 143 2.67 0.12 0.28
CA LYS A 143 2.77 -0.72 -0.92
C LYS A 143 2.53 0.12 -2.16
N TYR A 144 3.64 0.50 -2.84
CA TYR A 144 3.57 1.24 -4.10
C TYR A 144 4.81 1.08 -4.95
N ILE A 145 4.65 1.36 -6.24
CA ILE A 145 5.72 1.58 -7.20
C ILE A 145 5.52 2.93 -7.90
N VAL A 146 6.61 3.67 -8.06
CA VAL A 146 6.65 4.92 -8.83
C VAL A 146 7.66 4.77 -9.96
N ALA A 147 7.28 5.16 -11.17
CA ALA A 147 8.20 5.28 -12.29
C ALA A 147 8.33 6.75 -12.74
N ASP A 148 9.54 7.27 -12.63
CA ASP A 148 9.88 8.66 -12.88
C ASP A 148 9.04 9.63 -12.01
N HIS A 149 8.56 10.73 -12.64
CA HIS A 149 7.60 11.67 -12.04
C HIS A 149 6.20 11.51 -12.64
N LYS A 150 5.93 10.36 -13.27
CA LYS A 150 4.77 10.21 -14.14
C LYS A 150 3.78 9.16 -13.67
N TYR A 151 4.24 8.03 -13.20
CA TYR A 151 3.38 6.89 -12.88
C TYR A 151 3.49 6.50 -11.42
N LEU A 152 2.35 6.20 -10.81
CA LEU A 152 2.23 5.63 -9.46
C LEU A 152 1.20 4.51 -9.50
N LEU A 153 1.54 3.35 -8.98
CA LEU A 153 0.59 2.28 -8.68
C LEU A 153 0.71 1.97 -7.18
N MET A 154 -0.39 2.13 -6.43
CA MET A 154 -0.39 1.92 -4.98
C MET A 154 -1.67 1.26 -4.49
N GLY A 155 -1.60 0.53 -3.37
CA GLY A 155 -2.77 -0.13 -2.78
C GLY A 155 -2.40 -1.17 -1.72
N GLY A 156 -3.06 -2.32 -1.73
CA GLY A 156 -2.91 -3.36 -0.72
C GLY A 156 -1.92 -4.47 -1.07
N ARG A 157 -1.53 -4.65 -2.35
CA ARG A 157 -0.76 -5.82 -2.81
C ARG A 157 0.68 -5.82 -2.34
N ASN A 158 1.09 -6.95 -1.74
CA ASN A 158 2.49 -7.29 -1.54
C ASN A 158 3.10 -7.85 -2.84
N MET A 159 4.44 -7.96 -2.90
CA MET A 159 5.16 -8.35 -4.11
C MET A 159 5.53 -9.84 -4.11
N PHE A 160 4.53 -10.72 -4.28
CA PHE A 160 4.72 -12.15 -4.49
C PHE A 160 3.50 -12.81 -5.16
N ASP A 161 3.65 -14.05 -5.63
CA ASP A 161 2.70 -14.79 -6.49
C ASP A 161 1.26 -14.86 -5.96
N TYR A 162 1.04 -14.73 -4.64
CA TYR A 162 -0.30 -14.73 -4.06
C TYR A 162 -1.16 -13.53 -4.52
N PHE A 163 -0.52 -12.39 -4.77
CA PHE A 163 -1.16 -11.13 -5.11
C PHE A 163 -0.93 -10.67 -6.56
N LEU A 164 0.09 -11.20 -7.24
CA LEU A 164 0.52 -10.72 -8.55
C LEU A 164 0.55 -11.86 -9.57
N GLY A 165 0.04 -11.57 -10.76
CA GLY A 165 -0.02 -12.52 -11.87
C GLY A 165 -1.12 -13.58 -11.73
N THR A 166 -1.18 -14.49 -12.70
CA THR A 166 -2.11 -15.63 -12.73
C THR A 166 -1.38 -16.96 -12.59
N HIS A 167 -0.33 -17.00 -11.78
CA HIS A 167 0.49 -18.17 -11.57
C HIS A 167 -0.33 -19.33 -11.01
N LYS A 168 -0.41 -20.43 -11.75
CA LYS A 168 -1.29 -21.58 -11.48
C LYS A 168 -1.20 -22.03 -10.01
N GLY A 169 -2.35 -21.97 -9.31
CA GLY A 169 -2.49 -22.41 -7.91
C GLY A 169 -1.88 -21.48 -6.86
N LYS A 170 -1.23 -20.38 -7.23
CA LYS A 170 -0.56 -19.46 -6.31
C LYS A 170 -1.27 -18.11 -6.17
N SER A 171 -1.80 -17.55 -7.25
CA SER A 171 -2.52 -16.28 -7.23
C SER A 171 -3.93 -16.45 -6.65
N LYS A 172 -4.12 -16.01 -5.42
CA LYS A 172 -5.35 -16.23 -4.63
C LYS A 172 -5.87 -14.98 -3.94
N GLY A 173 -5.02 -13.99 -3.67
CA GLY A 173 -5.45 -12.76 -3.01
C GLY A 173 -6.27 -11.90 -3.94
N ILE A 174 -7.45 -11.45 -3.47
CA ILE A 174 -8.26 -10.44 -4.17
C ILE A 174 -7.92 -9.10 -3.54
N ASP A 175 -7.32 -8.20 -4.31
CA ASP A 175 -6.86 -6.92 -3.77
C ASP A 175 -7.18 -5.77 -4.72
N ARG A 176 -7.03 -4.54 -4.24
CA ARG A 176 -7.26 -3.31 -5.00
C ARG A 176 -6.05 -2.40 -4.94
N GLU A 177 -5.76 -1.82 -6.09
CA GLU A 177 -4.78 -0.75 -6.24
C GLU A 177 -5.36 0.38 -7.07
N ILE A 178 -4.71 1.51 -7.02
CA ILE A 178 -5.00 2.65 -7.89
C ILE A 178 -3.75 3.01 -8.67
N LEU A 179 -3.91 3.04 -9.99
CA LEU A 179 -2.94 3.59 -10.93
C LEU A 179 -3.18 5.08 -11.07
N ILE A 180 -2.14 5.89 -10.96
CA ILE A 180 -2.16 7.33 -11.21
C ILE A 180 -1.18 7.67 -12.32
N VAL A 181 -1.64 8.52 -13.23
CA VAL A 181 -0.83 9.12 -14.30
C VAL A 181 -0.81 10.63 -14.12
N ASN A 182 0.34 11.17 -13.73
CA ASN A 182 0.52 12.61 -13.59
C ASN A 182 0.73 13.26 -14.97
N GLN A 183 -0.11 14.23 -15.31
CA GLN A 183 -0.03 15.05 -16.52
C GLN A 183 0.52 16.46 -16.26
N GLY A 184 0.67 16.83 -14.98
CA GLY A 184 1.18 18.11 -14.54
C GLY A 184 2.71 18.14 -14.40
N SER A 185 3.22 19.11 -13.68
CA SER A 185 4.64 19.19 -13.36
C SER A 185 5.09 18.05 -12.46
N LYS A 186 6.40 17.79 -12.43
CA LYS A 186 7.01 16.63 -11.72
C LYS A 186 6.70 16.56 -10.22
N ASP A 187 6.41 17.69 -9.58
CA ASP A 187 6.19 17.75 -8.12
C ASP A 187 4.70 17.90 -7.74
N GLN A 188 3.81 17.88 -8.75
CA GLN A 188 2.36 17.99 -8.54
C GLN A 188 1.67 16.62 -8.41
N GLY A 189 0.41 16.65 -8.00
CA GLY A 189 -0.46 15.49 -7.91
C GLY A 189 0.00 14.43 -6.90
N ALA A 190 -0.57 13.25 -7.00
CA ALA A 190 -0.27 12.13 -6.12
C ALA A 190 1.19 11.65 -6.27
N VAL A 191 1.74 11.66 -7.49
CA VAL A 191 3.12 11.23 -7.74
C VAL A 191 4.12 12.14 -7.00
N GLY A 192 3.94 13.44 -7.01
CA GLY A 192 4.78 14.37 -6.27
C GLY A 192 4.66 14.17 -4.75
N GLN A 193 3.44 13.95 -4.25
CA GLN A 193 3.18 13.72 -2.82
C GLN A 193 3.85 12.45 -2.32
N ILE A 194 3.68 11.31 -3.02
CA ILE A 194 4.27 10.03 -2.60
C ILE A 194 5.80 10.04 -2.69
N ARG A 195 6.39 10.74 -3.66
CA ARG A 195 7.85 10.89 -3.77
C ARG A 195 8.44 11.65 -2.59
N ARG A 196 7.82 12.76 -2.15
CA ARG A 196 8.23 13.50 -0.94
C ARG A 196 8.10 12.64 0.32
N TYR A 197 7.01 11.88 0.44
CA TYR A 197 6.83 10.95 1.54
C TYR A 197 7.90 9.85 1.53
N PHE A 198 8.13 9.20 0.38
CA PHE A 198 9.19 8.19 0.24
C PHE A 198 10.57 8.73 0.66
N GLN A 199 10.94 9.91 0.18
CA GLN A 199 12.24 10.52 0.51
C GLN A 199 12.39 10.75 2.03
N LYS A 200 11.30 11.15 2.71
CA LYS A 200 11.27 11.28 4.16
C LYS A 200 11.53 9.94 4.86
N VAL A 201 10.82 8.87 4.44
CA VAL A 201 10.97 7.52 5.04
C VAL A 201 12.35 6.94 4.72
N TRP A 202 12.79 7.05 3.46
CA TRP A 202 14.08 6.56 2.98
C TRP A 202 15.27 7.10 3.77
N ASN A 203 15.19 8.33 4.19
CA ASN A 203 16.26 9.02 4.95
C ASN A 203 16.24 8.76 6.46
N LEU A 204 15.29 7.98 6.97
CA LEU A 204 15.29 7.63 8.39
C LEU A 204 16.49 6.75 8.74
N GLU A 205 17.08 6.96 9.89
CA GLU A 205 18.21 6.19 10.39
C GLU A 205 17.91 4.69 10.51
N VAL A 206 16.64 4.33 10.67
CA VAL A 206 16.18 2.93 10.75
C VAL A 206 16.17 2.21 9.40
N CYS A 207 16.32 2.95 8.29
CA CYS A 207 16.43 2.39 6.93
C CYS A 207 17.88 2.04 6.62
N LYS A 208 18.21 0.75 6.59
CA LYS A 208 19.59 0.26 6.38
C LYS A 208 19.74 -0.43 5.04
N THR A 209 20.80 -0.07 4.30
CA THR A 209 21.16 -0.71 3.02
C THR A 209 21.44 -2.19 3.22
N LYS A 210 20.91 -2.99 2.32
CA LYS A 210 21.06 -4.44 2.21
C LYS A 210 21.46 -4.84 0.81
N PHE A 211 22.08 -6.02 0.66
CA PHE A 211 22.45 -6.59 -0.64
C PHE A 211 23.41 -5.71 -1.48
N SER A 212 24.21 -4.87 -0.83
CA SER A 212 25.21 -4.04 -1.51
C SER A 212 26.36 -4.86 -2.12
N THR A 213 26.50 -6.13 -1.73
CA THR A 213 27.54 -7.05 -2.21
C THR A 213 26.95 -8.40 -2.55
N CYS A 214 27.52 -9.03 -3.59
CA CYS A 214 27.23 -10.41 -3.97
C CYS A 214 28.53 -11.06 -4.47
N SER A 215 28.76 -12.34 -4.17
CA SER A 215 29.93 -13.03 -4.71
C SER A 215 29.86 -13.09 -6.25
N LYS A 216 30.99 -12.93 -6.93
CA LYS A 216 31.06 -12.82 -8.39
C LYS A 216 30.33 -13.98 -9.09
N ASN A 217 30.63 -15.21 -8.71
CA ASN A 217 30.04 -16.40 -9.33
C ASN A 217 28.51 -16.48 -9.16
N LYS A 218 27.99 -16.15 -7.98
CA LYS A 218 26.55 -16.12 -7.73
C LYS A 218 25.87 -15.00 -8.51
N LYS A 219 26.48 -13.82 -8.53
CA LYS A 219 25.98 -12.68 -9.29
C LYS A 219 25.89 -12.99 -10.78
N GLU A 220 26.96 -13.47 -11.38
CA GLU A 220 27.00 -13.82 -12.81
C GLU A 220 25.95 -14.88 -13.19
N LYS A 221 25.84 -15.94 -12.39
CA LYS A 221 24.83 -16.99 -12.58
C LYS A 221 23.42 -16.42 -12.55
N GLU A 222 23.10 -15.67 -11.51
CA GLU A 222 21.75 -15.15 -11.30
C GLU A 222 21.37 -14.05 -12.30
N VAL A 223 22.30 -13.17 -12.62
CA VAL A 223 22.12 -12.15 -13.67
C VAL A 223 21.85 -12.81 -15.02
N LYS A 224 22.60 -13.84 -15.41
CA LYS A 224 22.36 -14.60 -16.65
C LYS A 224 20.97 -15.23 -16.65
N ARG A 225 20.55 -15.84 -15.52
CA ARG A 225 19.21 -16.43 -15.36
C ARG A 225 18.11 -15.38 -15.55
N LEU A 226 18.22 -14.23 -14.86
CA LEU A 226 17.24 -13.16 -14.94
C LEU A 226 17.14 -12.51 -16.33
N LEU A 227 18.28 -12.30 -16.99
CA LEU A 227 18.26 -11.74 -18.36
C LEU A 227 17.59 -12.71 -19.34
N SER A 228 17.91 -14.01 -19.25
CA SER A 228 17.23 -15.03 -20.08
C SER A 228 15.74 -15.14 -19.75
N HIS A 229 15.36 -14.92 -18.50
CA HIS A 229 13.96 -14.88 -18.08
C HIS A 229 13.24 -13.66 -18.71
N ALA A 230 13.85 -12.48 -18.63
CA ALA A 230 13.30 -11.23 -19.18
C ALA A 230 12.98 -11.27 -20.68
N GLU A 231 13.67 -12.13 -21.46
CA GLU A 231 13.39 -12.32 -22.89
C GLU A 231 12.05 -13.05 -23.12
N LYS A 232 11.59 -13.83 -22.12
CA LYS A 232 10.36 -14.62 -22.21
C LYS A 232 9.15 -13.89 -21.63
N VAL A 233 9.38 -12.85 -20.83
CA VAL A 233 8.30 -12.08 -20.17
C VAL A 233 7.57 -11.22 -21.20
N LYS A 234 6.32 -11.54 -21.42
CA LYS A 234 5.42 -10.73 -22.26
C LYS A 234 4.80 -9.64 -21.41
N VAL A 235 4.93 -8.40 -21.82
CA VAL A 235 4.33 -7.24 -21.14
C VAL A 235 3.50 -6.48 -22.16
N PRO A 236 2.20 -6.29 -21.90
CA PRO A 236 1.38 -5.42 -22.76
C PRO A 236 1.93 -3.99 -22.76
N ASP A 237 1.86 -3.33 -23.91
CA ASP A 237 2.15 -1.89 -24.00
C ASP A 237 0.86 -1.11 -23.71
N TYR A 238 0.78 -0.52 -22.53
CA TYR A 238 -0.40 0.21 -22.10
C TYR A 238 -0.43 1.64 -22.64
N ASP A 239 -1.54 1.99 -23.31
CA ASP A 239 -1.92 3.39 -23.54
C ASP A 239 -2.61 3.94 -22.27
N TYR A 240 -1.81 4.56 -21.42
CA TYR A 240 -2.30 5.08 -20.13
C TYR A 240 -3.39 6.15 -20.28
N GLN A 241 -3.45 6.86 -21.39
CA GLN A 241 -4.53 7.83 -21.65
C GLN A 241 -5.88 7.13 -21.84
N LYS A 242 -5.87 6.01 -22.55
CA LYS A 242 -7.10 5.26 -22.82
C LYS A 242 -7.62 4.51 -21.61
N ILE A 243 -6.73 3.96 -20.78
CA ILE A 243 -7.14 3.11 -19.65
C ILE A 243 -7.47 3.88 -18.37
N THR A 244 -7.16 5.18 -18.29
CA THR A 244 -7.39 6.01 -17.10
C THR A 244 -8.45 7.07 -17.34
N VAL A 245 -9.13 7.50 -16.26
CA VAL A 245 -10.10 8.59 -16.27
C VAL A 245 -9.53 9.83 -15.57
N PRO A 246 -9.95 11.03 -15.95
CA PRO A 246 -9.51 12.26 -15.27
C PRO A 246 -10.04 12.31 -13.84
N THR A 247 -9.28 12.95 -12.95
CA THR A 247 -9.69 13.21 -11.57
C THR A 247 -9.73 14.72 -11.30
N LYS A 248 -10.51 15.14 -10.31
CA LYS A 248 -10.54 16.54 -9.88
C LYS A 248 -9.40 16.86 -8.93
N LYS A 249 -9.14 15.97 -7.98
CA LYS A 249 -8.10 16.13 -6.96
C LYS A 249 -7.60 14.79 -6.44
N THR A 250 -6.32 14.75 -6.08
CA THR A 250 -5.67 13.61 -5.42
C THR A 250 -4.92 14.10 -4.19
N THR A 251 -5.11 13.45 -3.05
CA THR A 251 -4.48 13.83 -1.79
C THR A 251 -3.99 12.59 -1.05
N LEU A 252 -2.70 12.57 -0.73
CA LEU A 252 -2.07 11.49 0.02
C LEU A 252 -2.26 11.72 1.53
N VAL A 253 -2.71 10.69 2.23
CA VAL A 253 -2.82 10.64 3.69
C VAL A 253 -1.86 9.57 4.21
N THR A 254 -1.08 9.90 5.24
CA THR A 254 -0.06 9.00 5.78
C THR A 254 -0.05 9.00 7.30
N ASN A 255 0.32 7.87 7.90
CA ASN A 255 0.66 7.82 9.31
C ASN A 255 2.05 8.44 9.59
N PRO A 256 2.32 8.86 10.83
CA PRO A 256 3.67 9.20 11.25
C PRO A 256 4.66 8.07 10.99
N THR A 257 5.91 8.42 10.65
CA THR A 257 6.92 7.47 10.17
C THR A 257 7.83 6.91 11.27
N THR A 258 7.55 7.18 12.56
CA THR A 258 8.29 6.60 13.69
C THR A 258 8.09 5.09 13.79
N ILE A 259 9.07 4.37 14.37
CA ILE A 259 8.97 2.92 14.66
C ILE A 259 8.27 2.61 15.99
N TYR A 260 7.89 3.64 16.74
CA TYR A 260 7.16 3.53 18.02
C TYR A 260 5.66 3.73 17.81
N GLY A 261 4.89 3.56 18.89
CA GLY A 261 3.46 3.85 18.88
C GLY A 261 3.15 5.26 18.35
N LYS A 262 2.17 5.36 17.46
CA LYS A 262 1.83 6.55 16.67
C LYS A 262 0.50 7.13 17.08
N GLU A 263 0.31 8.40 16.78
CA GLU A 263 -1.02 8.99 16.71
C GLU A 263 -1.77 8.44 15.49
N PRO A 264 -3.07 8.11 15.60
CA PRO A 264 -3.87 7.49 14.54
C PRO A 264 -4.29 8.51 13.48
N VAL A 265 -3.34 9.14 12.80
CA VAL A 265 -3.58 10.26 11.86
C VAL A 265 -4.40 9.81 10.66
N VAL A 266 -4.11 8.64 10.08
CA VAL A 266 -4.88 8.11 8.94
C VAL A 266 -6.32 7.84 9.36
N PHE A 267 -6.52 7.12 10.48
CA PHE A 267 -7.88 6.84 10.97
C PHE A 267 -8.68 8.12 11.22
N GLU A 268 -8.10 9.08 11.95
CA GLU A 268 -8.79 10.33 12.26
C GLU A 268 -9.13 11.12 10.99
N THR A 269 -8.20 11.20 10.03
CA THR A 269 -8.43 11.88 8.76
C THR A 269 -9.56 11.23 7.97
N LEU A 270 -9.53 9.89 7.85
CA LEU A 270 -10.59 9.15 7.14
C LEU A 270 -11.94 9.28 7.86
N LYS A 271 -11.95 9.24 9.21
CA LYS A 271 -13.15 9.45 10.00
C LYS A 271 -13.75 10.85 9.75
N GLN A 272 -12.91 11.90 9.81
CA GLN A 272 -13.38 13.26 9.53
C GLN A 272 -13.93 13.41 8.11
N LEU A 273 -13.30 12.74 7.15
CA LEU A 273 -13.78 12.75 5.76
C LEU A 273 -15.11 11.99 5.62
N MET A 274 -15.25 10.83 6.27
CA MET A 274 -16.50 10.06 6.30
C MET A 274 -17.66 10.86 6.93
N LEU A 275 -17.39 11.65 7.97
CA LEU A 275 -18.40 12.51 8.61
C LEU A 275 -18.90 13.65 7.69
N GLN A 276 -18.22 13.95 6.58
CA GLN A 276 -18.70 14.91 5.57
C GLN A 276 -19.62 14.28 4.52
N ALA A 277 -19.79 12.95 4.54
CA ALA A 277 -20.64 12.26 3.58
C ALA A 277 -22.10 12.74 3.69
N LYS A 278 -22.75 12.89 2.53
CA LYS A 278 -24.14 13.34 2.42
C LYS A 278 -25.12 12.20 2.24
N SER A 279 -24.66 11.07 1.70
CA SER A 279 -25.55 9.96 1.32
C SER A 279 -25.07 8.59 1.80
N LYS A 280 -23.79 8.25 1.61
CA LYS A 280 -23.30 6.92 1.93
C LYS A 280 -21.79 6.89 2.22
N VAL A 281 -21.40 5.88 3.03
CA VAL A 281 -20.02 5.48 3.26
C VAL A 281 -19.93 3.97 3.08
N ILE A 282 -18.98 3.49 2.25
CA ILE A 282 -18.69 2.06 2.10
C ILE A 282 -17.23 1.83 2.47
N ILE A 283 -16.97 1.04 3.50
CA ILE A 283 -15.64 0.67 3.98
C ILE A 283 -15.36 -0.76 3.55
N HIS A 284 -14.28 -0.99 2.82
CA HIS A 284 -13.78 -2.32 2.54
C HIS A 284 -12.40 -2.50 3.19
N THR A 285 -12.29 -3.51 4.04
CA THR A 285 -11.06 -3.85 4.78
C THR A 285 -10.97 -5.36 4.97
N PRO A 286 -9.79 -5.99 4.88
CA PRO A 286 -9.69 -7.43 5.13
C PRO A 286 -9.96 -7.80 6.59
N TYR A 287 -9.65 -6.90 7.53
CA TYR A 287 -9.70 -7.12 8.96
C TYR A 287 -10.42 -5.99 9.68
N ALA A 288 -11.03 -6.30 10.83
CA ALA A 288 -11.63 -5.34 11.76
C ALA A 288 -11.21 -5.72 13.18
N VAL A 289 -10.07 -5.19 13.64
CA VAL A 289 -9.52 -5.37 14.99
C VAL A 289 -9.46 -3.99 15.65
N PHE A 290 -10.55 -3.60 16.32
CA PHE A 290 -10.79 -2.23 16.73
C PHE A 290 -10.31 -1.92 18.14
N SER A 291 -9.72 -0.74 18.31
CA SER A 291 -9.60 -0.06 19.62
C SER A 291 -10.93 0.57 20.02
N LYS A 292 -11.00 0.99 21.30
CA LYS A 292 -12.15 1.76 21.79
C LYS A 292 -12.43 2.99 20.92
N GLU A 293 -11.41 3.77 20.60
CA GLU A 293 -11.51 4.96 19.75
C GLU A 293 -12.06 4.64 18.34
N MET A 294 -11.67 3.49 17.78
CA MET A 294 -12.18 3.04 16.48
C MET A 294 -13.67 2.65 16.54
N TYR A 295 -14.10 1.96 17.58
CA TYR A 295 -15.54 1.66 17.79
C TYR A 295 -16.35 2.94 17.89
N GLU A 296 -15.91 3.88 18.73
CA GLU A 296 -16.57 5.18 18.91
C GLU A 296 -16.61 5.98 17.60
N GLY A 297 -15.50 5.98 16.85
CA GLY A 297 -15.40 6.68 15.57
C GLY A 297 -16.35 6.11 14.51
N ILE A 298 -16.44 4.79 14.37
CA ILE A 298 -17.38 4.16 13.41
C ILE A 298 -18.83 4.39 13.84
N ALA A 299 -19.13 4.33 15.15
CA ALA A 299 -20.47 4.65 15.66
C ALA A 299 -20.87 6.10 15.33
N GLN A 300 -19.97 7.08 15.52
CA GLN A 300 -20.20 8.48 15.14
C GLN A 300 -20.47 8.62 13.63
N VAL A 301 -19.66 7.96 12.78
CA VAL A 301 -19.91 7.97 11.33
C VAL A 301 -21.28 7.40 11.00
N LYS A 302 -21.66 6.26 11.58
CA LYS A 302 -22.97 5.63 11.36
C LYS A 302 -24.13 6.48 11.83
N GLN A 303 -23.97 7.18 12.94
CA GLN A 303 -24.99 8.10 13.46
C GLN A 303 -25.20 9.30 12.51
N GLN A 304 -24.10 9.87 11.97
CA GLN A 304 -24.13 10.99 11.04
C GLN A 304 -24.58 10.59 9.63
N VAL A 305 -24.15 9.41 9.19
CA VAL A 305 -24.39 8.87 7.84
C VAL A 305 -25.05 7.50 7.98
N PRO A 306 -26.40 7.42 8.04
CA PRO A 306 -27.12 6.16 8.28
C PRO A 306 -26.83 5.06 7.26
N ASN A 307 -26.47 5.42 6.00
CA ASN A 307 -26.06 4.46 4.99
C ASN A 307 -24.53 4.20 5.05
N THR A 308 -24.05 3.74 6.21
CA THR A 308 -22.66 3.32 6.39
C THR A 308 -22.57 1.80 6.42
N THR A 309 -21.76 1.26 5.50
CA THR A 309 -21.56 -0.17 5.27
C THR A 309 -20.09 -0.54 5.47
N MET A 310 -19.81 -1.68 6.07
CA MET A 310 -18.48 -2.28 6.16
C MET A 310 -18.49 -3.67 5.52
N ILE A 311 -17.51 -3.93 4.68
CA ILE A 311 -17.29 -5.21 4.00
C ILE A 311 -15.93 -5.74 4.43
N LEU A 312 -15.88 -6.97 4.91
CA LEU A 312 -14.66 -7.64 5.34
C LEU A 312 -14.71 -9.15 5.07
N ASN A 313 -13.61 -9.87 5.29
CA ASN A 313 -13.61 -11.32 5.17
C ASN A 313 -14.49 -11.97 6.24
N SER A 314 -15.23 -13.00 5.84
CA SER A 314 -15.75 -13.97 6.80
C SER A 314 -14.58 -14.71 7.49
N ILE A 315 -14.86 -15.37 8.57
CA ILE A 315 -13.87 -16.22 9.28
C ILE A 315 -13.32 -17.29 8.33
N ALA A 316 -14.16 -17.87 7.48
CA ALA A 316 -13.78 -18.92 6.53
C ALA A 316 -12.92 -18.41 5.36
N SER A 317 -13.06 -17.15 4.96
CA SER A 317 -12.32 -16.55 3.84
C SER A 317 -11.06 -15.80 4.28
N GLY A 318 -10.89 -15.54 5.59
CA GLY A 318 -9.75 -14.78 6.11
C GLY A 318 -8.43 -15.53 5.95
N ASP A 319 -7.36 -14.79 5.63
CA ASP A 319 -6.00 -15.30 5.49
C ASP A 319 -5.12 -15.05 6.73
N ASN A 320 -5.65 -14.37 7.74
CA ASN A 320 -4.98 -14.06 9.00
C ASN A 320 -5.77 -14.63 10.19
N ILE A 321 -5.30 -15.75 10.73
CA ILE A 321 -5.98 -16.48 11.82
C ILE A 321 -6.16 -15.60 13.07
N CYS A 322 -5.17 -14.80 13.45
CA CYS A 322 -5.26 -13.93 14.63
C CYS A 322 -6.31 -12.84 14.47
N ALA A 323 -6.36 -12.19 13.30
CA ALA A 323 -7.34 -11.17 12.99
C ALA A 323 -8.75 -11.76 12.90
N SER A 324 -8.89 -12.96 12.31
CA SER A 324 -10.17 -13.68 12.23
C SER A 324 -10.68 -14.09 13.61
N ALA A 325 -9.80 -14.55 14.51
CA ALA A 325 -10.17 -14.91 15.89
C ALA A 325 -10.60 -13.68 16.70
N ASP A 326 -9.88 -12.56 16.59
CA ASP A 326 -10.28 -11.31 17.25
C ASP A 326 -11.63 -10.80 16.72
N TYR A 327 -11.81 -10.81 15.40
CA TYR A 327 -13.06 -10.44 14.76
C TYR A 327 -14.22 -11.31 15.27
N GLN A 328 -14.06 -12.64 15.31
CA GLN A 328 -15.09 -13.56 15.83
C GLN A 328 -15.50 -13.20 17.26
N LYS A 329 -14.50 -12.94 18.12
CA LYS A 329 -14.72 -12.57 19.53
C LYS A 329 -15.46 -11.23 19.67
N ASN A 330 -15.15 -10.26 18.82
CA ASN A 330 -15.61 -8.88 18.94
C ASN A 330 -16.69 -8.49 17.90
N ARG A 331 -17.19 -9.44 17.11
CA ARG A 331 -18.20 -9.20 16.05
C ARG A 331 -19.44 -8.47 16.57
N SER A 332 -19.94 -8.86 17.74
CA SER A 332 -21.09 -8.20 18.39
C SER A 332 -20.84 -6.72 18.72
N LYS A 333 -19.60 -6.37 19.10
CA LYS A 333 -19.22 -4.97 19.36
C LYS A 333 -19.18 -4.15 18.07
N ILE A 334 -18.72 -4.75 16.95
CA ILE A 334 -18.75 -4.08 15.64
C ILE A 334 -20.19 -3.84 15.21
N LEU A 335 -21.06 -4.83 15.33
CA LEU A 335 -22.50 -4.68 15.07
C LEU A 335 -23.14 -3.65 16.01
N GLY A 336 -22.68 -3.55 17.26
CA GLY A 336 -23.11 -2.57 18.25
C GLY A 336 -22.82 -1.10 17.85
N THR A 337 -21.90 -0.85 16.90
CA THR A 337 -21.71 0.49 16.30
C THR A 337 -22.88 0.89 15.38
N GLY A 338 -23.75 -0.05 15.02
CA GLY A 338 -24.85 0.14 14.09
C GLY A 338 -24.47 0.01 12.62
N VAL A 339 -23.18 -0.14 12.27
CA VAL A 339 -22.72 -0.28 10.88
C VAL A 339 -23.37 -1.50 10.21
N SER A 340 -23.77 -1.35 8.94
CA SER A 340 -24.23 -2.49 8.12
C SER A 340 -23.04 -3.34 7.74
N LEU A 341 -22.92 -4.53 8.33
CA LEU A 341 -21.77 -5.40 8.20
C LEU A 341 -22.03 -6.51 7.18
N TYR A 342 -21.15 -6.64 6.19
CA TYR A 342 -21.19 -7.69 5.17
C TYR A 342 -19.90 -8.52 5.23
N GLU A 343 -20.07 -9.83 5.34
CA GLU A 343 -18.98 -10.79 5.37
C GLU A 343 -18.79 -11.41 3.99
N TYR A 344 -17.62 -11.21 3.41
CA TYR A 344 -17.26 -11.85 2.15
C TYR A 344 -17.04 -13.36 2.35
N MET A 345 -17.82 -14.17 1.64
CA MET A 345 -17.84 -15.64 1.76
C MET A 345 -17.13 -16.35 0.59
N GLY A 346 -16.30 -15.63 -0.17
CA GLY A 346 -15.61 -16.21 -1.33
C GLY A 346 -14.53 -17.20 -0.95
N ARG A 347 -14.07 -17.97 -1.96
CA ARG A 347 -13.04 -19.01 -1.80
C ARG A 347 -11.67 -18.47 -1.37
N HIS A 348 -11.35 -17.24 -1.77
CA HIS A 348 -10.07 -16.59 -1.52
C HIS A 348 -10.28 -15.32 -0.71
N SER A 349 -9.30 -14.97 0.12
CA SER A 349 -9.34 -13.75 0.94
C SER A 349 -9.43 -12.50 0.07
N THR A 350 -10.33 -11.57 0.44
CA THR A 350 -10.26 -10.20 -0.05
C THR A 350 -9.32 -9.40 0.83
N HIS A 351 -8.34 -8.73 0.22
CA HIS A 351 -7.28 -8.01 0.94
C HIS A 351 -7.24 -6.51 0.60
N GLY A 352 -8.17 -6.02 -0.23
CA GLY A 352 -8.28 -4.61 -0.59
C GLY A 352 -8.59 -3.73 0.63
N LYS A 353 -8.03 -2.51 0.63
CA LYS A 353 -8.31 -1.47 1.61
C LYS A 353 -8.79 -0.26 0.85
N SER A 354 -10.09 -0.04 0.89
CA SER A 354 -10.72 1.03 0.14
C SER A 354 -11.92 1.60 0.86
N LEU A 355 -12.24 2.84 0.50
CA LEU A 355 -13.36 3.58 1.06
C LEU A 355 -14.05 4.36 -0.07
N ILE A 356 -15.37 4.31 -0.10
CA ILE A 356 -16.20 5.15 -0.96
C ILE A 356 -16.97 6.12 -0.06
N ILE A 357 -16.93 7.40 -0.39
CA ILE A 357 -17.72 8.44 0.27
C ILE A 357 -18.56 9.11 -0.81
N ASP A 358 -19.87 8.99 -0.67
CA ASP A 358 -20.85 9.38 -1.69
C ASP A 358 -20.55 8.77 -3.06
N ASP A 359 -20.75 9.52 -4.15
CA ASP A 359 -20.41 9.08 -5.51
C ASP A 359 -19.17 9.79 -6.07
N ASP A 360 -18.44 10.55 -5.24
CA ASP A 360 -17.42 11.48 -5.70
C ASP A 360 -16.02 11.21 -5.11
N ILE A 361 -15.91 10.50 -3.99
CA ILE A 361 -14.63 10.21 -3.35
C ILE A 361 -14.35 8.70 -3.32
N ALA A 362 -13.24 8.33 -3.95
CA ALA A 362 -12.61 7.01 -3.82
C ALA A 362 -11.33 7.11 -2.99
N VAL A 363 -11.14 6.18 -2.06
CA VAL A 363 -9.91 6.09 -1.25
C VAL A 363 -9.35 4.69 -1.38
N VAL A 364 -8.07 4.57 -1.73
CA VAL A 364 -7.38 3.28 -1.88
C VAL A 364 -5.98 3.37 -1.29
N GLY A 365 -5.52 2.32 -0.61
CA GLY A 365 -4.17 2.29 -0.07
C GLY A 365 -3.83 1.05 0.75
N SER A 366 -2.99 1.22 1.75
CA SER A 366 -2.46 0.12 2.55
C SER A 366 -3.14 -0.07 3.91
N TYR A 367 -3.91 0.93 4.39
CA TYR A 367 -4.45 0.99 5.75
C TYR A 367 -5.58 -0.02 5.99
N ASN A 368 -5.36 -0.96 6.90
CA ASN A 368 -6.41 -1.80 7.45
C ASN A 368 -7.16 -1.07 8.57
N PHE A 369 -8.46 -1.35 8.71
CA PHE A 369 -9.21 -0.92 9.90
C PHE A 369 -8.87 -1.84 11.09
N ASP A 370 -7.62 -1.80 11.53
CA ASP A 370 -7.12 -2.53 12.69
C ASP A 370 -6.17 -1.71 13.56
N CYS A 371 -5.95 -2.14 14.80
CA CYS A 371 -5.09 -1.46 15.76
C CYS A 371 -3.64 -1.35 15.28
N ARG A 372 -3.16 -2.32 14.51
CA ARG A 372 -1.79 -2.34 14.03
C ARG A 372 -1.54 -1.23 13.00
N SER A 373 -2.37 -1.18 11.97
CA SER A 373 -2.35 -0.10 10.96
C SER A 373 -2.62 1.26 11.58
N THR A 374 -3.47 1.33 12.59
CA THR A 374 -3.88 2.58 13.22
C THR A 374 -2.76 3.19 14.07
N TYR A 375 -2.04 2.37 14.87
CA TYR A 375 -1.15 2.89 15.92
C TYR A 375 0.33 2.54 15.75
N VAL A 376 0.70 1.66 14.82
CA VAL A 376 2.05 1.09 14.79
C VAL A 376 2.71 1.13 13.41
N ASP A 377 2.01 0.73 12.36
CA ASP A 377 2.59 0.60 11.02
C ASP A 377 2.65 1.95 10.27
N THR A 378 3.58 2.11 9.33
CA THR A 378 3.45 3.15 8.32
C THR A 378 2.27 2.80 7.43
N GLU A 379 1.53 3.81 6.99
CA GLU A 379 0.37 3.61 6.11
C GLU A 379 0.26 4.75 5.12
N THR A 380 -0.20 4.41 3.92
CA THR A 380 -0.49 5.36 2.86
C THR A 380 -1.89 5.11 2.29
N MET A 381 -2.71 6.16 2.25
CA MET A 381 -4.02 6.15 1.61
C MET A 381 -4.10 7.31 0.62
N LEU A 382 -4.56 7.05 -0.59
CA LEU A 382 -4.81 8.07 -1.59
C LEU A 382 -6.29 8.36 -1.67
N VAL A 383 -6.65 9.60 -1.36
CA VAL A 383 -8.01 10.14 -1.53
C VAL A 383 -8.09 10.77 -2.91
N VAL A 384 -9.05 10.33 -3.71
CA VAL A 384 -9.24 10.77 -5.11
C VAL A 384 -10.66 11.27 -5.28
N GLN A 385 -10.78 12.53 -5.64
CA GLN A 385 -12.05 13.12 -6.02
C GLN A 385 -12.31 12.89 -7.51
N GLY A 386 -13.45 12.25 -7.83
CA GLY A 386 -13.91 12.04 -9.20
C GLY A 386 -14.97 10.96 -9.30
N LYS A 387 -16.12 11.28 -9.92
CA LYS A 387 -17.25 10.36 -10.04
C LYS A 387 -16.91 9.09 -10.83
N GLU A 388 -16.17 9.23 -11.94
CA GLU A 388 -15.83 8.10 -12.80
C GLU A 388 -14.90 7.10 -12.12
N ILE A 389 -13.92 7.58 -11.36
CA ILE A 389 -13.01 6.70 -10.60
C ILE A 389 -13.73 6.04 -9.42
N THR A 390 -14.65 6.74 -8.77
CA THR A 390 -15.44 6.22 -7.66
C THR A 390 -16.36 5.08 -8.11
N LYS A 391 -16.90 5.16 -9.34
CA LYS A 391 -17.69 4.06 -9.93
C LYS A 391 -16.89 2.79 -10.25
N GLN A 392 -15.57 2.90 -10.44
CA GLN A 392 -14.71 1.74 -10.70
C GLN A 392 -14.40 0.97 -9.40
N LEU A 393 -14.52 1.62 -8.24
CA LEU A 393 -14.25 1.05 -6.94
C LEU A 393 -15.45 0.29 -6.38
#